data_24c1dbdf187b54c7ec22887f03d67af9
#
_entry.id   24c1dbdf187b54c7ec22887f03d67af9
#
_cell.length_a   1.000
_cell.length_b   1.000
_cell.length_c   1.000
_cell.angle_alpha   90.00
_cell.angle_beta   90.00
_cell.angle_gamma   90.00
#
_symmetry.space_group_name_H-M   'P 1'
#
loop_
_entity.id
_entity.type
_entity.pdbx_description
1 polymer ?
#
loop_
_entity_poly.entity_id
_entity_poly.type
_entity_poly.pdbx_seq_one_letter_code
_entity_poly.pdbx_strand_id
1 'polypeptide(L)'
;ERDTGRTNASKYSFERYNFDGNEKIIVVDGVNDPTVFNTSFSATDVTESSVEGAKFVTAFKNHMFYAGMASTPQELVFSVPFDEDAFNSGSGGGSIKVDDTIVGMKAFRGDLFVFCENRIFKLSGTSSSDFAITPVTRNIGCVNGDTIQEFAGDLIFLGPDGLRTVAGTARIGDVELGTISANVQSIFDDNLVDSALFESIVIPDKTQYRIFFSKTGTSEDSTKGVICVMKGQTFEFSELRGIKPSATDTFVEEGNVLVLHGGFDGYIHRQEKGDDFDGTSISGRYRSPDLTFNDPGIRKHMQRVILNYEPESAINADMFVRYDYEDKNSARPAAYPLDSTDVVAIYGTSVYGTPTYGGTSQPLVRQPVEGSGFAVALRV
;
A
#
# COMPACT_ATOMS: atom_id res chain seq x y z
N GLU A 1 0.98 21.82 21.29
CA GLU A 1 2.22 21.04 21.26
C GLU A 1 2.29 20.23 22.55
N ARG A 2 2.44 18.89 22.42
CA ARG A 2 2.34 17.95 23.57
C ARG A 2 3.70 17.35 23.94
N ASP A 3 4.64 17.41 23.02
CA ASP A 3 6.01 16.96 23.18
C ASP A 3 6.93 17.95 22.47
N THR A 4 8.00 18.38 23.14
CA THR A 4 8.91 19.43 22.66
C THR A 4 10.36 19.01 22.91
N GLY A 5 11.27 19.56 22.08
CA GLY A 5 12.71 19.33 22.26
C GLY A 5 13.24 18.07 21.57
N ARG A 6 12.40 17.38 20.78
CA ARG A 6 12.85 16.21 20.03
C ARG A 6 13.73 16.58 18.83
N THR A 7 14.69 15.74 18.55
CA THR A 7 15.42 15.81 17.29
C THR A 7 14.49 15.42 16.15
N ASN A 8 14.55 16.17 15.04
CA ASN A 8 13.69 15.91 13.88
C ASN A 8 13.96 14.52 13.29
N ALA A 9 12.91 13.73 13.19
CA ALA A 9 12.91 12.38 12.62
C ALA A 9 12.15 12.35 11.29
N SER A 10 12.52 11.42 10.43
CA SER A 10 11.89 11.30 9.10
C SER A 10 10.58 10.52 9.11
N LYS A 11 10.38 9.63 10.08
CA LYS A 11 9.21 8.77 10.17
C LYS A 11 8.94 8.35 11.60
N TYR A 12 7.66 8.12 11.90
CA TYR A 12 7.17 7.66 13.20
C TYR A 12 6.44 6.33 13.04
N SER A 13 6.67 5.40 13.99
CA SER A 13 5.88 4.18 14.16
C SER A 13 5.09 4.25 15.46
N PHE A 14 3.89 3.71 15.44
CA PHE A 14 2.95 3.78 16.55
C PHE A 14 2.45 2.40 16.92
N GLU A 15 2.29 2.15 18.23
CA GLU A 15 1.59 0.97 18.73
C GLU A 15 0.57 1.40 19.78
N ARG A 16 -0.67 0.97 19.59
CA ARG A 16 -1.74 1.15 20.56
C ARG A 16 -1.83 -0.09 21.43
N TYR A 17 -1.82 0.08 22.74
CA TYR A 17 -1.83 -1.03 23.67
C TYR A 17 -2.61 -0.71 24.93
N ASN A 18 -2.93 -1.75 25.71
CA ASN A 18 -3.63 -1.64 26.99
C ASN A 18 -3.10 -2.76 27.90
N PHE A 19 -2.14 -2.41 28.76
CA PHE A 19 -1.56 -3.39 29.69
C PHE A 19 -2.33 -3.47 31.01
N ASP A 20 -2.76 -2.34 31.56
CA ASP A 20 -3.37 -2.27 32.91
C ASP A 20 -4.80 -1.74 32.91
N GLY A 21 -5.56 -1.96 31.84
CA GLY A 21 -6.88 -1.35 31.66
C GLY A 21 -6.83 0.12 31.24
N ASN A 22 -5.64 0.68 31.10
CA ASN A 22 -5.39 2.03 30.61
C ASN A 22 -4.88 1.98 29.18
N GLU A 23 -5.64 2.53 28.26
CA GLU A 23 -5.24 2.61 26.87
C GLU A 23 -4.14 3.66 26.69
N LYS A 24 -3.07 3.29 26.03
CA LYS A 24 -1.92 4.13 25.72
C LYS A 24 -1.51 3.96 24.27
N ILE A 25 -0.76 4.92 23.75
CA ILE A 25 -0.08 4.86 22.46
C ILE A 25 1.39 5.10 22.72
N ILE A 26 2.24 4.21 22.24
CA ILE A 26 3.67 4.41 22.21
C ILE A 26 4.13 4.78 20.82
N VAL A 27 5.09 5.69 20.75
CA VAL A 27 5.63 6.27 19.52
C VAL A 27 7.13 6.10 19.51
N VAL A 28 7.67 5.65 18.38
CA VAL A 28 9.11 5.55 18.12
C VAL A 28 9.43 6.18 16.76
N ASP A 29 10.63 6.74 16.59
CA ASP A 29 11.00 7.51 15.39
C ASP A 29 12.41 7.20 14.85
N GLY A 30 13.15 6.30 15.48
CA GLY A 30 14.48 5.90 15.07
C GLY A 30 15.60 6.85 15.47
N VAL A 31 15.29 7.91 16.24
CA VAL A 31 16.27 8.95 16.64
C VAL A 31 16.17 9.28 18.12
N ASN A 32 14.96 9.47 18.62
CA ASN A 32 14.70 9.88 19.99
C ASN A 32 14.29 8.69 20.87
N ASP A 33 14.19 8.94 22.18
CA ASP A 33 13.59 7.98 23.11
C ASP A 33 12.13 7.66 22.72
N PRO A 34 11.68 6.42 22.90
CA PRO A 34 10.27 6.10 22.75
C PRO A 34 9.40 6.95 23.66
N THR A 35 8.25 7.44 23.18
CA THR A 35 7.35 8.27 23.96
C THR A 35 5.98 7.62 24.10
N VAL A 36 5.49 7.56 25.33
CA VAL A 36 4.18 7.02 25.68
C VAL A 36 3.19 8.16 25.87
N PHE A 37 2.07 8.10 25.20
CA PHE A 37 0.92 9.00 25.38
C PHE A 37 -0.24 8.26 26.06
N ASN A 38 -0.76 8.82 27.10
CA ASN A 38 -1.97 8.34 27.77
C ASN A 38 -3.25 8.91 27.13
N THR A 39 -4.42 8.53 27.61
CA THR A 39 -5.73 9.01 27.13
C THR A 39 -5.94 10.52 27.30
N SER A 40 -5.19 11.19 28.17
CA SER A 40 -5.17 12.65 28.31
C SER A 40 -4.15 13.32 27.40
N PHE A 41 -3.49 12.55 26.51
CA PHE A 41 -2.39 13.01 25.65
C PHE A 41 -1.22 13.63 26.41
N SER A 42 -0.95 13.15 27.62
CA SER A 42 0.27 13.47 28.36
C SER A 42 1.38 12.56 27.88
N ALA A 43 2.52 13.15 27.50
CA ALA A 43 3.69 12.45 27.01
C ALA A 43 4.62 12.07 28.17
N THR A 44 5.21 10.87 28.11
CA THR A 44 6.26 10.39 29.01
C THR A 44 7.29 9.62 28.21
N ASP A 45 8.57 9.97 28.30
CA ASP A 45 9.63 9.29 27.56
C ASP A 45 10.11 8.04 28.32
N VAL A 46 10.38 6.98 27.54
CA VAL A 46 11.03 5.76 27.98
C VAL A 46 12.54 5.96 27.87
N THR A 47 13.18 6.34 28.99
CA THR A 47 14.60 6.78 29.01
C THR A 47 15.61 5.63 29.15
N GLU A 48 15.22 4.42 28.77
CA GLU A 48 16.11 3.24 28.81
C GLU A 48 17.02 3.22 27.56
N SER A 49 18.32 3.27 27.78
CA SER A 49 19.32 3.39 26.71
C SER A 49 19.32 2.22 25.70
N SER A 50 18.79 1.06 26.09
CA SER A 50 18.71 -0.11 25.22
C SER A 50 17.66 0.02 24.12
N VAL A 51 16.72 0.99 24.25
CA VAL A 51 15.64 1.23 23.29
C VAL A 51 15.70 2.62 22.66
N GLU A 52 16.68 3.44 23.04
CA GLU A 52 16.93 4.75 22.43
C GLU A 52 17.08 4.62 20.90
N GLY A 53 16.36 5.42 20.15
CA GLY A 53 16.37 5.39 18.69
C GLY A 53 15.74 4.15 18.08
N ALA A 54 14.82 3.48 18.78
CA ALA A 54 14.03 2.39 18.20
C ALA A 54 13.20 2.89 17.01
N LYS A 55 13.14 2.11 15.93
CA LYS A 55 12.34 2.39 14.73
C LYS A 55 11.00 1.65 14.73
N PHE A 56 10.98 0.52 15.41
CA PHE A 56 9.82 -0.38 15.40
C PHE A 56 9.41 -0.71 16.81
N VAL A 57 8.10 -0.72 17.07
CA VAL A 57 7.52 -1.07 18.35
C VAL A 57 6.27 -1.91 18.13
N THR A 58 6.07 -2.94 18.95
CA THR A 58 4.90 -3.82 18.89
C THR A 58 4.61 -4.44 20.24
N ALA A 59 3.35 -4.45 20.65
CA ALA A 59 2.91 -5.15 21.85
C ALA A 59 2.69 -6.64 21.56
N PHE A 60 3.32 -7.51 22.33
CA PHE A 60 3.15 -8.96 22.19
C PHE A 60 3.27 -9.65 23.56
N LYS A 61 2.28 -10.50 23.89
CA LYS A 61 2.24 -11.27 25.17
C LYS A 61 2.48 -10.43 26.40
N ASN A 62 1.84 -9.26 26.47
CA ASN A 62 1.94 -8.27 27.55
C ASN A 62 3.33 -7.63 27.71
N HIS A 63 4.24 -7.86 26.79
CA HIS A 63 5.52 -7.15 26.68
C HIS A 63 5.47 -6.14 25.56
N MET A 64 6.19 -5.04 25.70
CA MET A 64 6.46 -4.12 24.61
C MET A 64 7.81 -4.50 23.96
N PHE A 65 7.80 -4.78 22.67
CA PHE A 65 8.99 -5.13 21.89
C PHE A 65 9.46 -3.94 21.07
N TYR A 66 10.78 -3.70 21.10
CA TYR A 66 11.45 -2.62 20.40
C TYR A 66 12.55 -3.18 19.50
N ALA A 67 12.70 -2.61 18.31
CA ALA A 67 13.77 -3.00 17.38
C ALA A 67 14.17 -1.85 16.45
N GLY A 68 15.24 -2.09 15.69
CA GLY A 68 15.75 -1.14 14.70
C GLY A 68 16.60 0.00 15.29
N MET A 69 17.12 -0.17 16.49
CA MET A 69 18.10 0.76 17.07
C MET A 69 19.36 0.77 16.20
N ALA A 70 19.87 1.97 15.88
CA ALA A 70 21.04 2.11 15.01
C ALA A 70 22.31 1.45 15.59
N SER A 71 22.44 1.43 16.92
CA SER A 71 23.56 0.78 17.63
C SER A 71 23.49 -0.74 17.64
N THR A 72 22.29 -1.30 17.63
CA THR A 72 22.02 -2.75 17.71
C THR A 72 20.91 -3.17 16.73
N PRO A 73 21.13 -3.06 15.40
CA PRO A 73 20.08 -3.26 14.40
C PRO A 73 19.57 -4.71 14.30
N GLN A 74 20.29 -5.64 14.93
CA GLN A 74 19.97 -7.07 14.98
C GLN A 74 19.34 -7.49 16.32
N GLU A 75 19.00 -6.55 17.18
CA GLU A 75 18.53 -6.84 18.52
C GLU A 75 17.05 -6.48 18.67
N LEU A 76 16.32 -7.41 19.25
CA LEU A 76 14.94 -7.27 19.67
C LEU A 76 14.95 -7.12 21.19
N VAL A 77 14.60 -5.96 21.70
CA VAL A 77 14.53 -5.68 23.16
C VAL A 77 13.08 -5.73 23.59
N PHE A 78 12.78 -6.35 24.73
CA PHE A 78 11.43 -6.43 25.25
C PHE A 78 11.34 -6.02 26.72
N SER A 79 10.27 -5.35 27.05
CA SER A 79 9.98 -4.85 28.39
C SER A 79 9.59 -5.96 29.36
N VAL A 80 9.52 -5.64 30.64
CA VAL A 80 8.84 -6.42 31.68
C VAL A 80 7.35 -6.58 31.29
N PRO A 81 6.68 -7.69 31.63
CA PRO A 81 5.25 -7.83 31.37
C PRO A 81 4.42 -6.73 32.03
N PHE A 82 3.47 -6.16 31.29
CA PHE A 82 2.58 -5.09 31.70
C PHE A 82 3.24 -3.74 32.04
N ASP A 83 4.52 -3.59 31.66
CA ASP A 83 5.30 -2.38 31.95
C ASP A 83 6.14 -2.04 30.73
N GLU A 84 5.84 -0.96 30.04
CA GLU A 84 6.48 -0.56 28.80
C GLU A 84 7.84 0.12 28.95
N ASP A 85 8.21 0.55 30.15
CA ASP A 85 9.44 1.29 30.45
C ASP A 85 10.44 0.58 31.39
N ALA A 86 10.13 -0.64 31.82
CA ALA A 86 11.00 -1.46 32.63
C ALA A 86 11.60 -2.62 31.83
N PHE A 87 12.92 -2.84 31.93
CA PHE A 87 13.66 -3.81 31.11
C PHE A 87 14.50 -4.79 31.90
N ASN A 88 14.38 -4.84 33.21
CA ASN A 88 15.21 -5.73 34.04
C ASN A 88 14.89 -7.21 33.78
N SER A 89 15.93 -8.01 33.58
CA SER A 89 15.83 -9.44 33.29
C SER A 89 15.28 -10.27 34.45
N GLY A 90 15.49 -9.79 35.69
CA GLY A 90 14.96 -10.47 36.89
C GLY A 90 13.44 -10.41 37.01
N SER A 91 12.78 -9.47 36.33
CA SER A 91 11.33 -9.30 36.29
C SER A 91 10.70 -9.68 34.94
N GLY A 92 11.47 -10.24 34.05
CA GLY A 92 10.97 -10.75 32.78
C GLY A 92 11.23 -9.86 31.54
N GLY A 93 12.01 -8.77 31.68
CA GLY A 93 12.53 -8.02 30.56
C GLY A 93 13.76 -8.69 29.96
N GLY A 94 14.17 -8.30 28.77
CA GLY A 94 15.37 -8.86 28.15
C GLY A 94 15.56 -8.49 26.67
N SER A 95 16.48 -9.20 26.03
CA SER A 95 16.71 -9.03 24.59
C SER A 95 16.99 -10.36 23.89
N ILE A 96 16.71 -10.40 22.60
CA ILE A 96 16.98 -11.52 21.70
C ILE A 96 17.74 -10.99 20.50
N LYS A 97 18.88 -11.60 20.16
CA LYS A 97 19.63 -11.26 18.95
C LYS A 97 19.30 -12.21 17.82
N VAL A 98 19.10 -11.63 16.66
CA VAL A 98 18.99 -12.34 15.37
C VAL A 98 20.27 -12.09 14.57
N ASP A 99 20.49 -12.87 13.53
CA ASP A 99 21.72 -12.80 12.72
C ASP A 99 21.57 -11.93 11.45
N ASP A 100 20.57 -11.02 11.45
CA ASP A 100 20.29 -10.12 10.32
C ASP A 100 19.65 -8.82 10.83
N THR A 101 19.72 -7.74 10.02
CA THR A 101 19.16 -6.42 10.36
C THR A 101 17.62 -6.47 10.38
N ILE A 102 17.02 -6.05 11.47
CA ILE A 102 15.55 -6.00 11.60
C ILE A 102 15.01 -4.78 10.87
N VAL A 103 14.03 -4.99 10.01
CA VAL A 103 13.35 -3.95 9.22
C VAL A 103 11.86 -3.82 9.52
N GLY A 104 11.32 -4.69 10.37
CA GLY A 104 9.93 -4.59 10.80
C GLY A 104 9.50 -5.74 11.70
N MET A 105 8.40 -5.55 12.39
CA MET A 105 7.78 -6.54 13.27
C MET A 105 6.28 -6.51 13.14
N LYS A 106 5.63 -7.68 13.25
CA LYS A 106 4.16 -7.76 13.29
C LYS A 106 3.70 -8.95 14.13
N ALA A 107 2.86 -8.70 15.11
CA ALA A 107 2.18 -9.77 15.85
C ALA A 107 1.07 -10.36 14.96
N PHE A 108 1.08 -11.67 14.76
CA PHE A 108 0.11 -12.35 13.91
C PHE A 108 -0.14 -13.78 14.37
N ARG A 109 -1.39 -14.17 14.51
CA ARG A 109 -1.84 -15.52 14.92
C ARG A 109 -1.17 -16.08 16.18
N GLY A 110 -0.87 -15.22 17.14
CA GLY A 110 -0.31 -15.60 18.43
C GLY A 110 1.20 -15.72 18.49
N ASP A 111 1.90 -15.48 17.39
CA ASP A 111 3.36 -15.35 17.26
C ASP A 111 3.76 -13.92 16.87
N LEU A 112 5.00 -13.53 17.13
CA LEU A 112 5.58 -12.29 16.64
C LEU A 112 6.52 -12.60 15.48
N PHE A 113 6.19 -12.07 14.30
CA PHE A 113 7.04 -12.17 13.12
C PHE A 113 8.03 -11.01 13.10
N VAL A 114 9.31 -11.34 12.97
CA VAL A 114 10.41 -10.40 12.88
C VAL A 114 10.99 -10.45 11.46
N PHE A 115 10.80 -9.39 10.72
CA PHE A 115 11.24 -9.26 9.35
C PHE A 115 12.62 -8.59 9.33
N CYS A 116 13.57 -9.24 8.67
CA CYS A 116 14.92 -8.73 8.47
C CYS A 116 15.17 -8.48 6.97
N GLU A 117 16.32 -7.88 6.64
CA GLU A 117 16.69 -7.58 5.24
C GLU A 117 16.74 -8.82 4.36
N ASN A 118 17.23 -9.96 4.88
CA ASN A 118 17.40 -11.18 4.09
C ASN A 118 16.67 -12.39 4.67
N ARG A 119 16.03 -12.28 5.83
CA ARG A 119 15.40 -13.38 6.56
C ARG A 119 14.12 -12.96 7.25
N ILE A 120 13.31 -13.94 7.60
CA ILE A 120 12.14 -13.75 8.46
C ILE A 120 12.23 -14.75 9.60
N PHE A 121 12.04 -14.26 10.80
CA PHE A 121 11.98 -15.08 12.01
C PHE A 121 10.59 -15.04 12.61
N LYS A 122 10.30 -16.05 13.40
CA LYS A 122 9.08 -16.16 14.20
C LYS A 122 9.48 -16.35 15.66
N LEU A 123 9.00 -15.48 16.52
CA LEU A 123 9.10 -15.59 17.97
C LEU A 123 7.79 -16.18 18.48
N SER A 124 7.89 -17.33 19.12
CA SER A 124 6.77 -18.02 19.78
C SER A 124 7.04 -18.08 21.28
N GLY A 125 5.99 -18.30 22.06
CA GLY A 125 6.07 -18.37 23.52
C GLY A 125 4.97 -17.53 24.18
N THR A 126 4.92 -17.62 25.50
CA THR A 126 3.92 -16.93 26.32
C THR A 126 4.52 -15.94 27.29
N SER A 127 5.81 -16.07 27.59
CA SER A 127 6.56 -15.22 28.52
C SER A 127 8.06 -15.26 28.20
N SER A 128 8.83 -14.39 28.81
CA SER A 128 10.29 -14.34 28.64
C SER A 128 11.02 -15.65 28.95
N SER A 129 10.42 -16.54 29.74
CA SER A 129 11.02 -17.83 30.11
C SER A 129 10.91 -18.90 29.01
N ASP A 130 9.96 -18.76 28.07
CA ASP A 130 9.71 -19.71 27.00
C ASP A 130 9.76 -19.10 25.59
N PHE A 131 10.17 -17.83 25.46
CA PHE A 131 10.35 -17.22 24.17
C PHE A 131 11.41 -17.96 23.35
N ALA A 132 10.99 -18.43 22.18
CA ALA A 132 11.85 -19.15 21.24
C ALA A 132 11.73 -18.54 19.85
N ILE A 133 12.88 -18.13 19.30
CA ILE A 133 12.96 -17.57 17.95
C ILE A 133 13.35 -18.66 16.95
N THR A 134 12.61 -18.80 15.87
CA THR A 134 12.82 -19.78 14.81
C THR A 134 12.81 -19.12 13.45
N PRO A 135 13.70 -19.53 12.51
CA PRO A 135 13.66 -18.99 11.17
C PRO A 135 12.44 -19.52 10.40
N VAL A 136 11.73 -18.61 9.72
CA VAL A 136 10.66 -18.91 8.75
C VAL A 136 11.26 -19.00 7.36
N THR A 137 12.14 -18.06 7.03
CA THR A 137 12.90 -18.03 5.77
C THR A 137 14.38 -17.82 6.06
N ARG A 138 15.25 -18.17 5.10
CA ARG A 138 16.70 -17.99 5.25
C ARG A 138 17.31 -17.09 4.17
N ASN A 139 16.63 -16.91 3.05
CA ASN A 139 17.13 -16.14 1.90
C ASN A 139 16.12 -15.14 1.37
N ILE A 140 14.99 -14.97 2.06
CA ILE A 140 13.94 -14.03 1.66
C ILE A 140 13.61 -13.16 2.86
N GLY A 141 13.89 -11.89 2.73
CA GLY A 141 13.61 -10.86 3.72
C GLY A 141 12.61 -9.83 3.21
N CYS A 142 12.50 -8.74 3.94
CA CYS A 142 11.60 -7.64 3.66
C CYS A 142 12.41 -6.37 3.32
N VAL A 143 11.98 -5.65 2.29
CA VAL A 143 12.65 -4.40 1.86
C VAL A 143 12.34 -3.26 2.82
N ASN A 144 11.08 -3.19 3.31
CA ASN A 144 10.65 -2.10 4.18
C ASN A 144 9.50 -2.54 5.09
N GLY A 145 9.61 -2.24 6.39
CA GLY A 145 8.65 -2.64 7.43
C GLY A 145 7.24 -2.04 7.25
N ASP A 146 7.13 -0.88 6.63
CA ASP A 146 5.84 -0.21 6.39
C ASP A 146 4.99 -0.89 5.32
N THR A 147 5.55 -1.91 4.66
CA THR A 147 4.85 -2.73 3.69
C THR A 147 4.23 -3.99 4.30
N ILE A 148 4.52 -4.26 5.57
CA ILE A 148 4.05 -5.46 6.27
C ILE A 148 2.63 -5.23 6.77
N GLN A 149 1.66 -5.93 6.19
CA GLN A 149 0.26 -5.82 6.56
C GLN A 149 -0.39 -7.19 6.74
N GLU A 150 -1.42 -7.23 7.59
CA GLU A 150 -2.31 -8.38 7.63
C GLU A 150 -3.34 -8.25 6.50
N PHE A 151 -3.29 -9.18 5.56
CA PHE A 151 -4.17 -9.19 4.39
C PHE A 151 -4.60 -10.59 4.03
N ALA A 152 -5.89 -10.77 3.78
CA ALA A 152 -6.46 -12.05 3.36
C ALA A 152 -6.14 -13.25 4.29
N GLY A 153 -5.96 -12.96 5.59
CA GLY A 153 -5.65 -13.97 6.59
C GLY A 153 -4.19 -14.45 6.60
N ASP A 154 -3.30 -13.72 5.96
CA ASP A 154 -1.84 -13.93 5.99
C ASP A 154 -1.14 -12.57 6.20
N LEU A 155 0.19 -12.60 6.38
CA LEU A 155 1.01 -11.40 6.32
C LEU A 155 1.54 -11.21 4.89
N ILE A 156 1.22 -10.07 4.28
CA ILE A 156 1.79 -9.63 3.02
C ILE A 156 2.95 -8.65 3.30
N PHE A 157 3.99 -8.71 2.50
CA PHE A 157 5.17 -7.85 2.62
C PHE A 157 5.86 -7.65 1.28
N LEU A 158 6.68 -6.62 1.17
CA LEU A 158 7.52 -6.35 0.02
C LEU A 158 8.85 -7.08 0.16
N GLY A 159 9.05 -8.10 -0.63
CA GLY A 159 10.34 -8.78 -0.79
C GLY A 159 11.24 -8.08 -1.81
N PRO A 160 12.49 -8.57 -2.00
CA PRO A 160 13.45 -7.97 -2.92
C PRO A 160 13.04 -8.03 -4.40
N ASP A 161 12.08 -8.85 -4.73
CA ASP A 161 11.59 -9.12 -6.08
C ASP A 161 10.07 -8.87 -6.25
N GLY A 162 9.42 -8.25 -5.28
CA GLY A 162 8.00 -7.91 -5.32
C GLY A 162 7.20 -8.37 -4.10
N LEU A 163 5.88 -8.36 -4.19
CA LEU A 163 5.02 -8.73 -3.08
C LEU A 163 5.01 -10.24 -2.82
N ARG A 164 5.07 -10.60 -1.55
CA ARG A 164 5.08 -11.98 -1.05
C ARG A 164 4.15 -12.14 0.16
N THR A 165 3.76 -13.37 0.45
CA THR A 165 3.05 -13.71 1.69
C THR A 165 3.88 -14.67 2.55
N VAL A 166 3.71 -14.57 3.87
CA VAL A 166 4.49 -15.40 4.82
C VAL A 166 4.13 -16.88 4.67
N ALA A 167 2.84 -17.23 4.60
CA ALA A 167 2.42 -18.63 4.45
C ALA A 167 2.85 -19.20 3.09
N GLY A 168 2.84 -18.40 2.04
CA GLY A 168 3.36 -18.77 0.74
C GLY A 168 4.85 -19.11 0.82
N THR A 169 5.63 -18.24 1.44
CA THR A 169 7.08 -18.39 1.57
C THR A 169 7.46 -19.55 2.50
N ALA A 170 6.76 -19.73 3.63
CA ALA A 170 7.04 -20.79 4.59
C ALA A 170 6.74 -22.20 4.07
N ARG A 171 5.76 -22.35 3.16
CA ARG A 171 5.30 -23.67 2.67
C ARG A 171 6.33 -24.38 1.82
N ILE A 172 7.19 -23.68 1.13
CA ILE A 172 8.01 -24.23 0.05
C ILE A 172 9.53 -24.13 0.39
N GLY A 173 9.87 -23.69 1.60
CA GLY A 173 11.25 -23.77 2.12
C GLY A 173 12.28 -23.10 1.23
N ASP A 174 12.30 -21.79 1.13
CA ASP A 174 13.31 -20.98 0.40
C ASP A 174 13.47 -21.28 -1.12
N VAL A 175 12.60 -22.10 -1.70
CA VAL A 175 12.64 -22.38 -3.13
C VAL A 175 11.69 -21.44 -3.85
N GLU A 176 12.22 -20.74 -4.85
CA GLU A 176 11.53 -20.02 -5.96
C GLU A 176 10.01 -19.95 -5.88
N LEU A 177 9.50 -19.27 -4.86
CA LEU A 177 8.11 -19.01 -4.84
C LEU A 177 7.87 -17.73 -5.50
N GLY A 178 7.19 -17.87 -6.58
CA GLY A 178 6.73 -16.77 -7.35
C GLY A 178 6.18 -15.68 -6.44
N THR A 179 6.69 -14.50 -6.59
CA THR A 179 6.06 -13.31 -6.05
C THR A 179 4.59 -13.35 -6.47
N ILE A 180 3.70 -13.02 -5.56
CA ILE A 180 2.28 -12.92 -5.93
C ILE A 180 2.07 -11.83 -6.99
N SER A 181 2.99 -10.87 -7.10
CA SER A 181 2.99 -9.75 -8.04
C SER A 181 3.63 -10.03 -9.40
N ALA A 182 3.92 -11.28 -9.76
CA ALA A 182 4.61 -11.63 -11.02
C ALA A 182 3.97 -11.01 -12.28
N ASN A 183 2.64 -10.86 -12.31
CA ASN A 183 1.92 -10.28 -13.44
C ASN A 183 2.17 -8.78 -13.64
N VAL A 184 2.67 -8.09 -12.62
CA VAL A 184 2.97 -6.64 -12.61
C VAL A 184 4.42 -6.38 -12.22
N GLN A 185 5.29 -7.36 -12.43
CA GLN A 185 6.70 -7.34 -12.02
C GLN A 185 7.45 -6.10 -12.49
N SER A 186 7.20 -5.64 -13.72
CA SER A 186 7.86 -4.45 -14.27
C SER A 186 7.61 -3.18 -13.44
N ILE A 187 6.47 -3.08 -12.75
CA ILE A 187 6.19 -1.93 -11.88
C ILE A 187 7.08 -2.00 -10.64
N PHE A 188 7.30 -3.20 -10.10
CA PHE A 188 8.19 -3.38 -8.96
C PHE A 188 9.64 -3.16 -9.34
N ASP A 189 10.12 -3.75 -10.43
CA ASP A 189 11.51 -3.59 -10.91
C ASP A 189 11.87 -2.12 -11.13
N ASP A 190 10.94 -1.34 -11.71
CA ASP A 190 11.13 0.08 -11.98
C ASP A 190 11.16 0.95 -10.70
N ASN A 191 10.56 0.49 -9.61
CA ASN A 191 10.34 1.31 -8.41
C ASN A 191 11.13 0.84 -7.19
N LEU A 192 11.53 -0.42 -7.09
CA LEU A 192 12.28 -0.95 -5.94
C LEU A 192 13.63 -0.28 -5.76
N VAL A 193 14.32 0.03 -6.86
CA VAL A 193 15.69 0.59 -6.82
C VAL A 193 15.71 2.07 -6.46
N ASP A 194 14.72 2.83 -6.95
CA ASP A 194 14.75 4.30 -6.90
C ASP A 194 13.79 4.91 -5.86
N SER A 195 12.98 4.09 -5.19
CA SER A 195 12.04 4.62 -4.20
C SER A 195 12.70 4.88 -2.86
N ALA A 196 12.53 6.09 -2.36
CA ALA A 196 13.04 6.51 -1.06
C ALA A 196 12.07 6.15 0.09
N LEU A 197 10.78 6.06 -0.23
CA LEU A 197 9.73 5.76 0.74
C LEU A 197 8.77 4.72 0.16
N PHE A 198 8.39 3.79 1.03
CA PHE A 198 7.33 2.83 0.78
C PHE A 198 6.26 3.04 1.84
N GLU A 199 5.01 3.03 1.42
CA GLU A 199 3.85 3.04 2.30
C GLU A 199 2.89 1.97 1.87
N SER A 200 2.15 1.40 2.82
CA SER A 200 1.09 0.45 2.48
C SER A 200 -0.10 0.57 3.40
N ILE A 201 -1.26 0.22 2.87
CA ILE A 201 -2.52 0.26 3.58
C ILE A 201 -3.41 -0.91 3.17
N VAL A 202 -4.15 -1.45 4.11
CA VAL A 202 -5.21 -2.43 3.84
C VAL A 202 -6.56 -1.76 3.99
N ILE A 203 -7.43 -1.96 3.02
CA ILE A 203 -8.82 -1.49 3.03
C ILE A 203 -9.71 -2.73 3.15
N PRO A 204 -10.19 -3.04 4.37
CA PRO A 204 -10.92 -4.28 4.64
C PRO A 204 -12.20 -4.42 3.82
N ASP A 205 -13.00 -3.37 3.70
CA ASP A 205 -14.29 -3.37 3.00
C ASP A 205 -14.16 -3.74 1.52
N LYS A 206 -13.02 -3.42 0.93
CA LYS A 206 -12.73 -3.70 -0.48
C LYS A 206 -11.84 -4.92 -0.67
N THR A 207 -11.37 -5.53 0.41
CA THR A 207 -10.37 -6.60 0.38
C THR A 207 -9.17 -6.19 -0.49
N GLN A 208 -8.66 -4.98 -0.24
CA GLN A 208 -7.55 -4.39 -0.99
C GLN A 208 -6.35 -4.18 -0.10
N TYR A 209 -5.18 -4.52 -0.63
CA TYR A 209 -3.89 -4.04 -0.15
C TYR A 209 -3.35 -3.05 -1.18
N ARG A 210 -2.93 -1.87 -0.74
CA ARG A 210 -2.31 -0.85 -1.59
C ARG A 210 -0.90 -0.60 -1.13
N ILE A 211 0.04 -0.55 -2.07
CA ILE A 211 1.42 -0.16 -1.83
C ILE A 211 1.74 1.05 -2.70
N PHE A 212 2.46 2.00 -2.13
CA PHE A 212 2.87 3.25 -2.78
C PHE A 212 4.39 3.34 -2.82
N PHE A 213 4.90 3.81 -3.96
CA PHE A 213 6.32 4.01 -4.20
C PHE A 213 6.58 5.51 -4.39
N SER A 214 7.29 6.13 -3.46
CA SER A 214 7.60 7.55 -3.52
C SER A 214 9.09 7.76 -3.78
N LYS A 215 9.40 8.33 -4.95
CA LYS A 215 10.76 8.73 -5.31
C LYS A 215 11.04 10.15 -4.79
N THR A 216 12.27 10.39 -4.35
CA THR A 216 12.69 11.73 -3.92
C THR A 216 12.61 12.72 -5.09
N GLY A 217 12.00 13.87 -4.87
CA GLY A 217 11.92 14.96 -5.86
C GLY A 217 10.91 14.73 -7.00
N THR A 218 10.11 13.67 -6.97
CA THR A 218 9.03 13.48 -7.95
C THR A 218 7.76 14.21 -7.50
N SER A 219 7.01 14.75 -8.48
CA SER A 219 5.67 15.28 -8.25
C SER A 219 4.68 14.16 -7.91
N GLU A 220 3.53 14.51 -7.32
CA GLU A 220 2.47 13.56 -7.00
C GLU A 220 1.96 12.84 -8.25
N ASP A 221 1.80 13.54 -9.37
CA ASP A 221 1.35 12.98 -10.65
C ASP A 221 2.23 11.85 -11.19
N SER A 222 3.51 11.81 -10.83
CA SER A 222 4.44 10.78 -11.25
C SER A 222 4.59 9.64 -10.26
N THR A 223 3.93 9.74 -9.10
CA THR A 223 3.96 8.69 -8.08
C THR A 223 3.17 7.49 -8.53
N LYS A 224 3.76 6.33 -8.37
CA LYS A 224 3.13 5.05 -8.69
C LYS A 224 2.80 4.27 -7.44
N GLY A 225 1.77 3.45 -7.54
CA GLY A 225 1.40 2.48 -6.54
C GLY A 225 0.78 1.25 -7.20
N VAL A 226 0.55 0.24 -6.42
CA VAL A 226 -0.11 -0.99 -6.86
C VAL A 226 -1.24 -1.31 -5.89
N ILE A 227 -2.41 -1.56 -6.46
CA ILE A 227 -3.55 -2.15 -5.74
C ILE A 227 -3.50 -3.65 -5.96
N CYS A 228 -3.53 -4.41 -4.88
CA CYS A 228 -3.69 -5.85 -4.87
C CYS A 228 -5.06 -6.20 -4.29
N VAL A 229 -5.86 -6.95 -5.02
CA VAL A 229 -7.17 -7.44 -4.58
C VAL A 229 -7.14 -8.96 -4.56
N MET A 230 -7.65 -9.54 -3.48
CA MET A 230 -7.84 -11.00 -3.44
C MET A 230 -9.20 -11.36 -3.98
N LYS A 231 -9.25 -12.18 -5.03
CA LYS A 231 -10.46 -12.71 -5.63
C LYS A 231 -10.46 -14.24 -5.61
N GLY A 232 -11.18 -14.81 -4.67
CA GLY A 232 -11.12 -16.24 -4.41
C GLY A 232 -9.76 -16.66 -3.86
N GLN A 233 -8.96 -17.36 -4.65
CA GLN A 233 -7.59 -17.79 -4.29
C GLN A 233 -6.50 -17.11 -5.14
N THR A 234 -6.88 -16.15 -5.96
CA THR A 234 -5.97 -15.44 -6.86
C THR A 234 -5.83 -13.98 -6.45
N PHE A 235 -4.70 -13.39 -6.79
CA PHE A 235 -4.45 -11.97 -6.62
C PHE A 235 -4.57 -11.27 -7.97
N GLU A 236 -5.36 -10.20 -7.99
CA GLU A 236 -5.50 -9.31 -9.14
C GLU A 236 -4.83 -7.97 -8.81
N PHE A 237 -4.20 -7.35 -9.80
CA PHE A 237 -3.40 -6.15 -9.60
C PHE A 237 -3.84 -5.03 -10.52
N SER A 238 -3.75 -3.79 -10.03
CA SER A 238 -3.98 -2.57 -10.78
C SER A 238 -2.94 -1.52 -10.42
N GLU A 239 -2.51 -0.72 -11.38
CA GLU A 239 -1.63 0.42 -11.10
C GLU A 239 -2.43 1.58 -10.51
N LEU A 240 -1.86 2.23 -9.50
CA LEU A 240 -2.38 3.45 -8.89
C LEU A 240 -1.43 4.60 -9.20
N ARG A 241 -1.97 5.79 -9.47
CA ARG A 241 -1.20 7.01 -9.75
C ARG A 241 -1.81 8.20 -9.04
N GLY A 242 -1.01 9.25 -8.85
CA GLY A 242 -1.46 10.54 -8.36
C GLY A 242 -1.59 10.64 -6.84
N ILE A 243 -1.20 9.62 -6.07
CA ILE A 243 -1.21 9.65 -4.61
C ILE A 243 0.22 9.45 -4.10
N LYS A 244 0.75 10.41 -3.35
CA LYS A 244 2.08 10.37 -2.74
C LYS A 244 1.98 10.47 -1.23
N PRO A 245 1.72 9.36 -0.53
CA PRO A 245 1.57 9.38 0.91
C PRO A 245 2.92 9.41 1.62
N SER A 246 2.99 10.16 2.72
CA SER A 246 4.06 10.08 3.71
C SER A 246 3.74 9.09 4.83
N ALA A 247 2.45 8.91 5.11
CA ALA A 247 1.89 7.95 6.03
C ALA A 247 0.48 7.59 5.60
N THR A 248 0.02 6.38 5.92
CA THR A 248 -1.32 5.91 5.57
C THR A 248 -1.98 5.21 6.76
N ASP A 249 -3.29 5.39 6.90
CA ASP A 249 -4.07 4.66 7.90
C ASP A 249 -5.52 4.51 7.47
N THR A 250 -6.21 3.52 8.05
CA THR A 250 -7.66 3.33 7.93
C THR A 250 -8.33 3.58 9.28
N PHE A 251 -9.38 4.36 9.26
CA PHE A 251 -10.16 4.66 10.45
C PHE A 251 -11.63 4.27 10.23
N VAL A 252 -12.24 3.64 11.23
CA VAL A 252 -13.66 3.28 11.16
C VAL A 252 -14.47 4.31 11.92
N GLU A 253 -15.33 5.04 11.22
CA GLU A 253 -16.24 6.04 11.78
C GLU A 253 -17.68 5.67 11.42
N GLU A 254 -18.53 5.50 12.40
CA GLU A 254 -19.96 5.16 12.24
C GLU A 254 -20.21 3.97 11.29
N GLY A 255 -19.31 2.97 11.30
CA GLY A 255 -19.39 1.79 10.44
C GLY A 255 -18.86 1.96 9.02
N ASN A 256 -18.33 3.14 8.68
CA ASN A 256 -17.68 3.39 7.40
C ASN A 256 -16.15 3.38 7.56
N VAL A 257 -15.45 2.72 6.65
CA VAL A 257 -13.99 2.76 6.61
C VAL A 257 -13.55 4.04 5.91
N LEU A 258 -12.84 4.90 6.62
CA LEU A 258 -12.17 6.07 6.06
C LEU A 258 -10.74 5.69 5.74
N VAL A 259 -10.31 5.95 4.51
CA VAL A 259 -8.94 5.76 4.06
C VAL A 259 -8.25 7.12 4.08
N LEU A 260 -7.24 7.26 4.94
CA LEU A 260 -6.53 8.52 5.14
C LEU A 260 -5.07 8.39 4.70
N HIS A 261 -4.50 9.50 4.26
CA HIS A 261 -3.06 9.61 4.08
C HIS A 261 -2.55 11.02 4.43
N GLY A 262 -1.36 11.08 5.00
CA GLY A 262 -0.63 12.33 5.16
C GLY A 262 0.10 12.67 3.85
N GLY A 263 -0.07 13.89 3.37
CA GLY A 263 0.66 14.43 2.23
C GLY A 263 2.02 15.00 2.63
N PHE A 264 2.86 15.34 1.65
CA PHE A 264 4.08 16.12 1.86
C PHE A 264 3.82 17.63 1.91
N ASP A 265 2.59 18.02 1.68
CA ASP A 265 2.07 19.39 1.78
C ASP A 265 1.67 19.80 3.21
N GLY A 266 1.70 18.84 4.15
CA GLY A 266 1.34 19.04 5.56
C GLY A 266 -0.14 18.83 5.86
N TYR A 267 -0.92 18.34 4.90
CA TYR A 267 -2.34 18.02 5.09
C TYR A 267 -2.58 16.52 5.24
N ILE A 268 -3.73 16.20 5.85
CA ILE A 268 -4.27 14.84 5.89
C ILE A 268 -5.40 14.79 4.87
N HIS A 269 -5.24 13.92 3.88
CA HIS A 269 -6.21 13.72 2.81
C HIS A 269 -7.06 12.49 3.06
N ARG A 270 -8.33 12.57 2.74
CA ARG A 270 -9.25 11.43 2.70
C ARG A 270 -9.28 10.90 1.28
N GLN A 271 -8.84 9.66 1.09
CA GLN A 271 -8.96 8.97 -0.19
C GLN A 271 -10.41 8.57 -0.47
N GLU A 272 -10.73 8.37 -1.74
CA GLU A 272 -12.01 7.83 -2.21
C GLU A 272 -13.24 8.68 -1.82
N LYS A 273 -13.04 9.96 -1.71
CA LYS A 273 -14.13 10.92 -1.51
C LYS A 273 -14.05 12.02 -2.56
N GLY A 274 -15.14 12.16 -3.32
CA GLY A 274 -15.17 13.09 -4.45
C GLY A 274 -14.64 12.44 -5.74
N ASP A 275 -14.49 13.23 -6.76
CA ASP A 275 -14.18 12.87 -8.14
C ASP A 275 -12.94 13.59 -8.68
N ASP A 276 -12.18 14.24 -7.80
CA ASP A 276 -10.93 14.91 -8.12
C ASP A 276 -9.83 14.64 -7.07
N PHE A 277 -8.59 15.05 -7.37
CA PHE A 277 -7.48 15.10 -6.45
C PHE A 277 -7.33 16.54 -5.93
N ASP A 278 -8.06 16.89 -4.87
CA ASP A 278 -8.04 18.22 -4.25
C ASP A 278 -8.20 19.35 -5.28
N GLY A 279 -9.24 19.24 -6.12
CA GLY A 279 -9.55 20.17 -7.20
C GLY A 279 -8.82 19.90 -8.53
N THR A 280 -7.97 18.88 -8.60
CA THR A 280 -7.28 18.48 -9.83
C THR A 280 -7.98 17.25 -10.44
N SER A 281 -8.28 17.32 -11.74
CA SER A 281 -8.96 16.25 -12.46
C SER A 281 -8.20 14.92 -12.41
N ILE A 282 -8.89 13.83 -12.11
CA ILE A 282 -8.34 12.49 -12.16
C ILE A 282 -8.25 12.01 -13.63
N SER A 283 -7.04 11.67 -14.09
CA SER A 283 -6.82 11.10 -15.41
C SER A 283 -6.81 9.57 -15.33
N GLY A 284 -7.83 8.93 -15.86
CA GLY A 284 -7.91 7.48 -16.02
C GLY A 284 -7.31 7.03 -17.35
N ARG A 285 -6.69 5.85 -17.39
CA ARG A 285 -6.23 5.21 -18.63
C ARG A 285 -6.59 3.74 -18.63
N TYR A 286 -7.13 3.28 -19.72
CA TYR A 286 -7.39 1.87 -19.96
C TYR A 286 -6.68 1.42 -21.24
N ARG A 287 -6.04 0.25 -21.22
CA ARG A 287 -5.50 -0.43 -22.40
C ARG A 287 -5.96 -1.88 -22.37
N SER A 288 -6.60 -2.32 -23.45
CA SER A 288 -6.89 -3.75 -23.61
C SER A 288 -5.60 -4.52 -23.96
N PRO A 289 -5.56 -5.85 -23.73
CA PRO A 289 -4.57 -6.70 -24.38
C PRO A 289 -4.70 -6.61 -25.89
N ASP A 290 -3.63 -7.00 -26.59
CA ASP A 290 -3.63 -7.12 -28.06
C ASP A 290 -4.43 -8.37 -28.46
N LEU A 291 -5.65 -8.16 -29.00
CA LEU A 291 -6.60 -9.19 -29.33
C LEU A 291 -6.36 -9.73 -30.74
N THR A 292 -6.10 -11.01 -30.86
CA THR A 292 -5.93 -11.73 -32.15
C THR A 292 -7.21 -12.39 -32.62
N PHE A 293 -8.29 -12.33 -31.84
CA PHE A 293 -9.59 -12.95 -32.14
C PHE A 293 -9.47 -14.44 -32.56
N ASN A 294 -8.67 -15.18 -31.79
CA ASN A 294 -8.36 -16.60 -31.94
C ASN A 294 -7.57 -17.00 -33.19
N ASP A 295 -7.24 -16.09 -34.10
CA ASP A 295 -6.42 -16.38 -35.26
C ASP A 295 -5.42 -15.26 -35.52
N PRO A 296 -4.14 -15.43 -35.13
CA PRO A 296 -3.11 -14.44 -35.35
C PRO A 296 -2.65 -14.36 -36.83
N GLY A 297 -2.99 -15.34 -37.67
CA GLY A 297 -2.61 -15.40 -39.09
C GLY A 297 -3.55 -14.60 -40.00
N ILE A 298 -4.73 -14.21 -39.52
CA ILE A 298 -5.71 -13.47 -40.31
C ILE A 298 -5.69 -11.98 -39.94
N ARG A 299 -5.59 -11.14 -40.98
CA ARG A 299 -5.67 -9.68 -40.80
C ARG A 299 -7.13 -9.25 -40.57
N LYS A 300 -7.37 -8.50 -39.51
CA LYS A 300 -8.70 -7.98 -39.13
C LYS A 300 -8.84 -6.56 -39.62
N HIS A 301 -9.96 -6.26 -40.25
CA HIS A 301 -10.35 -4.90 -40.58
C HIS A 301 -11.41 -4.44 -39.59
N MET A 302 -11.07 -3.47 -38.75
CA MET A 302 -11.99 -2.92 -37.75
C MET A 302 -12.87 -1.88 -38.41
N GLN A 303 -14.18 -1.99 -38.23
CA GLN A 303 -15.16 -1.05 -38.81
C GLN A 303 -15.71 -0.13 -37.72
N ARG A 304 -15.86 -0.67 -36.51
CA ARG A 304 -16.53 0.05 -35.45
C ARG A 304 -16.15 -0.53 -34.10
N VAL A 305 -15.99 0.35 -33.11
CA VAL A 305 -15.92 0.01 -31.69
C VAL A 305 -17.22 0.45 -31.02
N ILE A 306 -17.75 -0.40 -30.17
CA ILE A 306 -18.92 -0.10 -29.35
C ILE A 306 -18.44 -0.10 -27.91
N LEU A 307 -18.52 1.05 -27.25
CA LEU A 307 -18.21 1.21 -25.84
C LEU A 307 -19.51 1.36 -25.07
N ASN A 308 -19.64 0.57 -24.01
CA ASN A 308 -20.71 0.71 -23.03
C ASN A 308 -20.10 1.20 -21.73
N TYR A 309 -20.56 2.33 -21.23
CA TYR A 309 -20.07 2.94 -19.98
C TYR A 309 -21.22 3.64 -19.25
N GLU A 310 -21.07 3.76 -17.96
CA GLU A 310 -22.02 4.50 -17.11
C GLU A 310 -21.32 5.79 -16.64
N PRO A 311 -21.62 6.93 -17.26
CA PRO A 311 -21.00 8.19 -16.90
C PRO A 311 -21.63 8.76 -15.64
N GLU A 312 -20.82 9.11 -14.67
CA GLU A 312 -21.25 9.84 -13.46
C GLU A 312 -21.28 11.36 -13.70
N SER A 313 -20.52 11.84 -14.70
CA SER A 313 -20.43 13.25 -15.09
C SER A 313 -20.08 13.38 -16.57
N ALA A 314 -19.88 14.62 -17.05
CA ALA A 314 -19.41 14.87 -18.42
C ALA A 314 -18.02 14.20 -18.62
N ILE A 315 -17.92 13.42 -19.71
CA ILE A 315 -16.67 12.71 -20.05
C ILE A 315 -15.92 13.52 -21.10
N ASN A 316 -14.63 13.69 -20.86
CA ASN A 316 -13.66 14.16 -21.84
C ASN A 316 -12.59 13.05 -21.99
N ALA A 317 -12.73 12.22 -23.00
CA ALA A 317 -11.85 11.07 -23.20
C ALA A 317 -11.52 10.86 -24.66
N ASP A 318 -10.32 10.36 -24.92
CA ASP A 318 -9.85 9.96 -26.24
C ASP A 318 -9.74 8.46 -26.35
N MET A 319 -10.30 7.88 -27.39
CA MET A 319 -10.12 6.46 -27.74
C MET A 319 -9.09 6.31 -28.85
N PHE A 320 -8.16 5.41 -28.66
CA PHE A 320 -7.16 5.02 -29.66
C PHE A 320 -7.33 3.56 -30.03
N VAL A 321 -7.28 3.26 -31.31
CA VAL A 321 -7.15 1.90 -31.83
C VAL A 321 -5.70 1.67 -32.23
N ARG A 322 -5.10 0.61 -31.74
CA ARG A 322 -3.72 0.25 -32.00
C ARG A 322 -3.64 -1.12 -32.64
N TYR A 323 -2.76 -1.27 -33.62
CA TYR A 323 -2.62 -2.48 -34.40
C TYR A 323 -1.23 -3.08 -34.25
N ASP A 324 -1.16 -4.41 -34.33
CA ASP A 324 0.08 -5.18 -34.43
C ASP A 324 1.12 -4.82 -33.37
N TYR A 325 0.68 -4.83 -32.08
CA TYR A 325 1.51 -4.54 -30.90
C TYR A 325 2.19 -3.16 -30.95
N GLU A 326 1.55 -2.21 -31.62
CA GLU A 326 2.08 -0.85 -31.85
C GLU A 326 3.41 -0.83 -32.63
N ASP A 327 3.67 -1.82 -33.47
CA ASP A 327 4.85 -1.79 -34.35
C ASP A 327 4.91 -0.48 -35.13
N LYS A 328 6.10 0.04 -35.33
CA LYS A 328 6.35 1.34 -36.01
C LYS A 328 5.79 1.43 -37.42
N ASN A 329 5.61 0.28 -38.08
CA ASN A 329 5.06 0.18 -39.45
C ASN A 329 3.56 -0.14 -39.48
N SER A 330 2.90 -0.33 -38.30
CA SER A 330 1.46 -0.57 -38.21
C SER A 330 0.66 0.71 -38.40
N ALA A 331 -0.62 0.57 -38.80
CA ALA A 331 -1.52 1.69 -38.91
C ALA A 331 -1.74 2.33 -37.51
N ARG A 332 -1.66 3.66 -37.45
CA ARG A 332 -1.88 4.46 -36.24
C ARG A 332 -2.94 5.52 -36.50
N PRO A 333 -4.23 5.15 -36.49
CA PRO A 333 -5.32 6.13 -36.58
C PRO A 333 -5.17 7.21 -35.51
N ALA A 334 -5.68 8.42 -35.81
CA ALA A 334 -5.78 9.49 -34.87
C ALA A 334 -6.69 9.10 -33.67
N ALA A 335 -6.62 9.88 -32.61
CA ALA A 335 -7.55 9.73 -31.49
C ALA A 335 -9.00 9.96 -31.95
N TYR A 336 -9.90 9.20 -31.39
CA TYR A 336 -11.34 9.39 -31.58
C TYR A 336 -11.89 10.00 -30.28
N PRO A 337 -12.35 11.26 -30.29
CA PRO A 337 -12.93 11.88 -29.09
C PRO A 337 -14.22 11.18 -28.69
N LEU A 338 -14.37 10.94 -27.40
CA LEU A 338 -15.54 10.34 -26.79
C LEU A 338 -16.30 11.35 -25.92
N ASP A 339 -16.20 12.63 -26.26
CA ASP A 339 -16.78 13.70 -25.45
C ASP A 339 -18.29 13.53 -25.36
N SER A 340 -18.79 13.45 -24.14
CA SER A 340 -20.22 13.62 -23.90
C SER A 340 -20.50 15.09 -23.67
N THR A 341 -21.10 15.74 -24.67
CA THR A 341 -21.46 17.16 -24.55
C THR A 341 -22.77 17.40 -23.78
N ASP A 342 -23.45 16.33 -23.39
CA ASP A 342 -24.72 16.43 -22.68
C ASP A 342 -24.49 16.66 -21.20
N VAL A 343 -24.48 17.92 -20.80
CA VAL A 343 -24.56 18.31 -19.39
C VAL A 343 -25.95 17.95 -18.89
N VAL A 344 -26.04 16.85 -18.13
CA VAL A 344 -27.27 16.44 -17.48
C VAL A 344 -27.64 17.49 -16.42
N ALA A 345 -28.86 18.03 -16.50
CA ALA A 345 -29.32 18.95 -15.47
C ALA A 345 -29.50 18.22 -14.14
N ILE A 346 -28.72 18.59 -13.13
CA ILE A 346 -28.85 18.09 -11.76
C ILE A 346 -29.88 18.93 -11.03
N TYR A 347 -30.93 18.28 -10.50
CA TYR A 347 -31.98 18.94 -9.73
C TYR A 347 -31.39 19.66 -8.50
N GLY A 348 -31.66 20.92 -8.38
CA GLY A 348 -31.18 21.76 -7.26
C GLY A 348 -29.81 22.44 -7.47
N THR A 349 -29.07 22.09 -8.55
CA THR A 349 -27.73 22.67 -8.80
C THR A 349 -27.65 23.36 -10.17
N SER A 350 -28.42 22.93 -11.15
CA SER A 350 -28.37 23.46 -12.51
C SER A 350 -29.22 24.74 -12.69
N VAL A 351 -28.64 25.73 -13.36
CA VAL A 351 -29.33 27.00 -13.66
C VAL A 351 -30.29 26.80 -14.82
N TYR A 352 -31.52 27.24 -14.65
CA TYR A 352 -32.59 27.18 -15.69
C TYR A 352 -32.12 27.85 -16.97
N GLY A 353 -32.19 27.09 -18.09
CA GLY A 353 -31.82 27.60 -19.42
C GLY A 353 -30.40 27.29 -19.90
N THR A 354 -29.55 26.67 -19.10
CA THR A 354 -28.19 26.33 -19.49
C THR A 354 -27.99 24.83 -19.79
N PRO A 355 -28.52 23.87 -19.00
CA PRO A 355 -28.49 22.46 -19.37
C PRO A 355 -29.75 22.02 -20.06
N THR A 356 -29.65 21.04 -20.98
CA THR A 356 -30.75 20.44 -21.67
C THR A 356 -31.51 19.48 -20.75
N TYR A 357 -32.79 19.72 -20.51
CA TYR A 357 -33.67 18.81 -19.75
C TYR A 357 -33.79 17.48 -20.52
N GLY A 358 -33.39 16.37 -19.88
CA GLY A 358 -33.58 15.02 -20.43
C GLY A 358 -32.45 14.50 -21.32
N GLY A 359 -31.26 15.09 -21.26
CA GLY A 359 -30.03 14.50 -21.81
C GLY A 359 -29.70 13.22 -21.07
N THR A 360 -30.11 12.06 -21.55
CA THR A 360 -29.55 10.80 -21.12
C THR A 360 -28.15 10.76 -21.71
N SER A 361 -27.11 10.78 -20.86
CA SER A 361 -25.78 10.35 -21.27
C SER A 361 -25.98 9.00 -21.98
N GLN A 362 -25.66 8.93 -23.26
CA GLN A 362 -25.84 7.67 -23.97
C GLN A 362 -24.82 6.67 -23.41
N PRO A 363 -25.24 5.61 -22.69
CA PRO A 363 -24.33 4.63 -22.13
C PRO A 363 -23.62 3.81 -23.21
N LEU A 364 -23.94 4.07 -24.49
CA LEU A 364 -23.42 3.32 -25.61
C LEU A 364 -22.90 4.26 -26.70
N VAL A 365 -21.61 4.35 -26.82
CA VAL A 365 -20.93 5.05 -27.91
C VAL A 365 -20.61 4.08 -29.04
N ARG A 366 -20.98 4.44 -30.27
CA ARG A 366 -20.66 3.68 -31.49
C ARG A 366 -19.71 4.49 -32.35
N GLN A 367 -18.41 4.22 -32.19
CA GLN A 367 -17.39 4.95 -32.92
C GLN A 367 -16.92 4.18 -34.15
N PRO A 368 -17.12 4.69 -35.37
CA PRO A 368 -16.47 4.16 -36.57
C PRO A 368 -14.95 4.30 -36.41
N VAL A 369 -14.20 3.27 -36.79
CA VAL A 369 -12.74 3.26 -36.67
C VAL A 369 -12.11 2.81 -37.96
N GLU A 370 -10.87 3.28 -38.18
CA GLU A 370 -10.10 2.98 -39.39
C GLU A 370 -8.93 2.04 -39.06
N GLY A 371 -8.47 1.34 -40.10
CA GLY A 371 -7.26 0.54 -40.04
C GLY A 371 -7.50 -0.96 -39.99
N SER A 372 -6.43 -1.71 -40.06
CA SER A 372 -6.41 -3.17 -40.02
C SER A 372 -5.10 -3.69 -39.47
N GLY A 373 -5.14 -4.84 -38.83
CA GLY A 373 -3.97 -5.52 -38.27
C GLY A 373 -4.24 -6.99 -37.99
N PHE A 374 -3.22 -7.72 -37.62
CA PHE A 374 -3.31 -9.10 -37.14
C PHE A 374 -3.70 -9.16 -35.67
N ALA A 375 -3.31 -8.16 -34.92
CA ALA A 375 -3.75 -7.93 -33.53
C ALA A 375 -4.28 -6.50 -33.37
N VAL A 376 -5.21 -6.31 -32.46
CA VAL A 376 -5.86 -5.00 -32.20
C VAL A 376 -5.96 -4.77 -30.71
N ALA A 377 -5.54 -3.60 -30.26
CA ALA A 377 -5.72 -3.13 -28.89
C ALA A 377 -6.50 -1.81 -28.86
N LEU A 378 -7.28 -1.64 -27.81
CA LEU A 378 -7.98 -0.38 -27.49
C LEU A 378 -7.26 0.32 -26.34
N ARG A 379 -7.13 1.62 -26.43
CA ARG A 379 -6.68 2.50 -25.35
C ARG A 379 -7.68 3.64 -25.21
N VAL A 380 -8.11 3.90 -23.99
CA VAL A 380 -8.96 5.01 -23.61
C VAL A 380 -8.28 5.80 -22.53
#